data_ed5f22ddde5622a4c8e195b26f01fb3f
#
_entry.id   ed5f22ddde5622a4c8e195b26f01fb3f
#
_cell.length_a   1.000
_cell.length_b   1.000
_cell.length_c   1.000
_cell.angle_alpha   90.00
_cell.angle_beta   90.00
_cell.angle_gamma   90.00
#
_symmetry.space_group_name_H-M   'P 1'
#
loop_
_entity.id
_entity.type
_entity.pdbx_description
1 polymer ?
#
loop_
_entity_poly.entity_id
_entity_poly.type
_entity_poly.pdbx_seq_one_letter_code
_entity_poly.pdbx_strand_id
1 'polypeptide(L)'
;QPMIADVTLSFKFVGGHGTSVAGSITDGGKFDFSASGRFPNFTEPDPSYHGLAYWPALGAGSYILKARVQLLRDLGMAVSPFNAFLLLQGLETLSLRMERHWSNAHAVAEFLDKHPQVESVNYAGLTSSPWHDRAKKYFGGRGYGSVLAFNIKGGREAGEKFVAGLQLHSHVANIGDVRSLVIQPSTTTHSQLTAEEQVASGVNPGLVRLSVGLESINDILADLALGFAAAK
;
A
#
# COMPACT_ATOMS: atom_id res chain seq x y z
N GLN A 1 11.37 -17.49 12.20
CA GLN A 1 11.67 -16.60 13.34
C GLN A 1 10.37 -15.95 13.80
N PRO A 2 10.09 -15.86 15.11
CA PRO A 2 8.97 -15.11 15.60
C PRO A 2 9.12 -13.63 15.21
N MET A 3 8.05 -13.02 14.70
CA MET A 3 8.06 -11.61 14.34
C MET A 3 7.82 -10.77 15.60
N ILE A 4 8.50 -9.62 15.70
CA ILE A 4 8.33 -8.67 16.82
C ILE A 4 6.93 -8.09 16.79
N ALA A 5 6.44 -7.71 15.61
CA ALA A 5 5.07 -7.28 15.40
C ALA A 5 4.44 -8.15 14.31
N ASP A 6 3.24 -8.65 14.55
CA ASP A 6 2.55 -9.49 13.57
C ASP A 6 2.04 -8.66 12.40
N VAL A 7 1.57 -7.43 12.64
CA VAL A 7 1.05 -6.56 11.59
C VAL A 7 1.22 -5.09 11.94
N THR A 8 1.79 -4.33 11.00
CA THR A 8 1.68 -2.87 10.96
C THR A 8 0.83 -2.49 9.76
N LEU A 9 -0.33 -1.88 9.98
CA LEU A 9 -1.28 -1.51 8.94
C LEU A 9 -1.31 0.00 8.75
N SER A 10 -1.24 0.43 7.50
CA SER A 10 -1.59 1.79 7.10
C SER A 10 -3.06 1.82 6.68
N PHE A 11 -3.88 2.62 7.36
CA PHE A 11 -5.33 2.67 7.16
C PHE A 11 -5.75 3.53 5.98
N LYS A 12 -5.18 3.28 4.80
CA LYS A 12 -5.57 3.96 3.56
C LYS A 12 -6.93 3.46 3.07
N PHE A 13 -7.05 2.18 2.80
CA PHE A 13 -8.31 1.54 2.41
C PHE A 13 -9.39 1.61 3.50
N VAL A 14 -9.03 1.62 4.76
CA VAL A 14 -9.99 1.68 5.87
C VAL A 14 -10.79 2.98 5.80
N GLY A 15 -10.12 4.13 5.75
CA GLY A 15 -10.79 5.42 5.54
C GLY A 15 -11.36 5.56 4.13
N GLY A 16 -10.58 5.24 3.12
CA GLY A 16 -10.96 5.13 1.73
C GLY A 16 -11.15 6.46 0.97
N HIS A 17 -11.00 7.60 1.60
CA HIS A 17 -11.29 8.91 0.98
C HIS A 17 -10.07 9.83 0.92
N GLY A 18 -8.90 9.39 1.36
CA GLY A 18 -7.69 10.21 1.40
C GLY A 18 -7.73 11.37 2.40
N THR A 19 -8.83 11.55 3.12
CA THR A 19 -9.05 12.65 4.08
C THR A 19 -8.41 12.39 5.43
N SER A 20 -8.22 11.13 5.80
CA SER A 20 -7.57 10.71 7.05
C SER A 20 -6.78 9.43 6.82
N VAL A 21 -5.53 9.44 7.24
CA VAL A 21 -4.64 8.27 7.23
C VAL A 21 -4.17 8.02 8.64
N ALA A 22 -4.28 6.78 9.08
CA ALA A 22 -3.76 6.32 10.37
C ALA A 22 -3.10 4.96 10.20
N GLY A 23 -2.71 4.35 11.30
CA GLY A 23 -2.15 3.01 11.31
C GLY A 23 -2.44 2.30 12.62
N SER A 24 -2.17 1.02 12.66
CA SER A 24 -2.19 0.21 13.86
C SER A 24 -0.94 -0.65 13.94
N ILE A 25 -0.52 -0.95 15.16
CA ILE A 25 0.51 -1.92 15.46
C ILE A 25 -0.15 -3.03 16.27
N THR A 26 -0.09 -4.25 15.76
CA THR A 26 -0.56 -5.45 16.46
C THR A 26 0.64 -6.31 16.81
N ASP A 27 0.79 -6.62 18.09
CA ASP A 27 1.87 -7.46 18.61
C ASP A 27 1.33 -8.83 18.99
N GLY A 28 1.94 -9.88 18.45
CA GLY A 28 1.59 -11.27 18.79
C GLY A 28 2.02 -11.70 20.19
N GLY A 29 2.81 -10.89 20.89
CA GLY A 29 3.27 -11.14 22.26
C GLY A 29 4.15 -12.39 22.43
N LYS A 30 4.78 -12.87 21.36
CA LYS A 30 5.54 -14.14 21.37
C LYS A 30 7.05 -13.95 21.24
N PHE A 31 7.50 -12.73 21.02
CA PHE A 31 8.92 -12.45 20.82
C PHE A 31 9.61 -12.24 22.16
N ASP A 32 10.65 -13.03 22.43
CA ASP A 32 11.50 -12.87 23.61
C ASP A 32 12.62 -11.86 23.36
N PHE A 33 12.47 -10.66 23.91
CA PHE A 33 13.45 -9.58 23.77
C PHE A 33 14.77 -9.84 24.51
N SER A 34 14.80 -10.79 25.46
CA SER A 34 16.02 -11.15 26.21
C SER A 34 16.90 -12.17 25.50
N ALA A 35 16.33 -12.99 24.59
CA ALA A 35 16.98 -14.18 24.06
C ALA A 35 18.27 -13.90 23.24
N SER A 36 18.42 -12.71 22.66
CA SER A 36 19.52 -12.41 21.74
C SER A 36 20.51 -11.34 22.21
N GLY A 37 20.22 -10.66 23.31
CA GLY A 37 21.01 -9.50 23.77
C GLY A 37 20.97 -8.26 22.84
N ARG A 38 20.19 -8.32 21.75
CA ARG A 38 20.12 -7.26 20.72
C ARG A 38 19.18 -6.11 21.09
N PHE A 39 18.44 -6.23 22.16
CA PHE A 39 17.38 -5.30 22.53
C PHE A 39 17.56 -4.74 23.97
N PRO A 40 18.71 -4.08 24.26
CA PRO A 40 18.94 -3.51 25.60
C PRO A 40 17.86 -2.53 26.02
N ASN A 41 17.27 -1.81 25.06
CA ASN A 41 16.17 -0.90 25.32
C ASN A 41 14.87 -1.57 25.82
N PHE A 42 14.79 -2.90 25.83
CA PHE A 42 13.70 -3.67 26.44
C PHE A 42 14.13 -4.38 27.73
N THR A 43 15.41 -4.72 27.84
CA THR A 43 15.93 -5.56 28.94
C THR A 43 16.62 -4.79 30.03
N GLU A 44 17.10 -3.58 29.74
CA GLU A 44 17.75 -2.70 30.70
C GLU A 44 16.79 -1.64 31.24
N PRO A 45 17.08 -1.05 32.42
CA PRO A 45 16.29 0.02 33.01
C PRO A 45 16.21 1.24 32.10
N ASP A 46 15.00 1.71 31.82
CA ASP A 46 14.72 2.90 31.02
C ASP A 46 14.69 4.15 31.93
N PRO A 47 15.69 5.05 31.86
CA PRO A 47 15.72 6.24 32.71
C PRO A 47 14.59 7.21 32.38
N SER A 48 14.02 7.19 31.17
CA SER A 48 12.91 8.04 30.78
C SER A 48 11.57 7.57 31.37
N TYR A 49 11.51 6.33 31.87
CA TYR A 49 10.30 5.75 32.46
C TYR A 49 10.59 5.08 33.82
N HIS A 50 11.04 5.86 34.77
CA HIS A 50 11.28 5.47 36.17
C HIS A 50 12.20 4.25 36.37
N GLY A 51 13.11 3.99 35.44
CA GLY A 51 14.01 2.85 35.49
C GLY A 51 13.35 1.49 35.19
N LEU A 52 12.18 1.47 34.54
CA LEU A 52 11.51 0.22 34.19
C LEU A 52 12.30 -0.54 33.12
N ALA A 53 12.63 -1.80 33.40
CA ALA A 53 13.07 -2.76 32.38
C ALA A 53 11.83 -3.46 31.84
N TYR A 54 11.45 -3.15 30.61
CA TYR A 54 10.12 -3.54 30.05
C TYR A 54 9.92 -5.05 29.99
N TRP A 55 10.89 -5.78 29.41
CA TRP A 55 10.75 -7.22 29.23
C TRP A 55 10.69 -8.02 30.53
N PRO A 56 11.60 -7.83 31.48
CA PRO A 56 11.52 -8.52 32.77
C PRO A 56 10.24 -8.21 33.54
N ALA A 57 9.70 -7.00 33.42
CA ALA A 57 8.53 -6.59 34.17
C ALA A 57 7.20 -6.99 33.51
N LEU A 58 7.12 -7.02 32.18
CA LEU A 58 5.84 -7.06 31.44
C LEU A 58 5.73 -8.22 30.44
N GLY A 59 6.85 -8.90 30.15
CA GLY A 59 6.84 -10.02 29.20
C GLY A 59 6.19 -9.66 27.87
N ALA A 60 5.17 -10.39 27.50
CA ALA A 60 4.42 -10.23 26.26
C ALA A 60 3.83 -8.82 26.01
N GLY A 61 3.58 -8.04 27.06
CA GLY A 61 3.04 -6.68 26.95
C GLY A 61 4.08 -5.59 26.71
N SER A 62 5.37 -5.93 26.76
CA SER A 62 6.47 -4.95 26.79
C SER A 62 6.54 -4.09 25.53
N TYR A 63 6.32 -4.66 24.36
CA TYR A 63 6.41 -3.93 23.09
C TYR A 63 5.34 -2.83 22.99
N ILE A 64 4.09 -3.18 23.20
CA ILE A 64 2.97 -2.23 23.10
C ILE A 64 3.04 -1.18 24.22
N LEU A 65 3.38 -1.59 25.46
CA LEU A 65 3.53 -0.59 26.51
C LEU A 65 4.66 0.39 26.21
N LYS A 66 5.84 -0.09 25.79
CA LYS A 66 6.96 0.78 25.41
C LYS A 66 6.58 1.73 24.28
N ALA A 67 5.89 1.27 23.25
CA ALA A 67 5.37 2.12 22.17
C ALA A 67 4.45 3.23 22.71
N ARG A 68 3.62 2.94 23.70
CA ARG A 68 2.71 3.92 24.32
C ARG A 68 3.42 4.91 25.24
N VAL A 69 4.31 4.45 26.10
CA VAL A 69 4.93 5.30 27.13
C VAL A 69 6.14 6.08 26.67
N GLN A 70 6.73 5.72 25.54
CA GLN A 70 7.80 6.49 24.89
C GLN A 70 7.29 7.21 23.63
N LEU A 71 6.95 6.45 22.58
CA LEU A 71 6.64 7.06 21.28
C LEU A 71 5.35 7.87 21.33
N LEU A 72 4.27 7.30 21.83
CA LEU A 72 2.99 8.00 21.93
C LEU A 72 3.06 9.18 22.91
N ARG A 73 3.54 8.92 24.12
CA ARG A 73 3.60 9.95 25.18
C ARG A 73 4.53 11.09 24.82
N ASP A 74 5.74 10.78 24.36
CA ASP A 74 6.81 11.77 24.21
C ASP A 74 6.75 12.49 22.86
N LEU A 75 6.28 11.83 21.81
CA LEU A 75 6.16 12.39 20.44
C LEU A 75 4.74 12.80 20.07
N GLY A 76 3.73 12.39 20.85
CA GLY A 76 2.34 12.79 20.65
C GLY A 76 1.66 12.20 19.41
N MET A 77 2.13 11.06 18.89
CA MET A 77 1.59 10.41 17.70
C MET A 77 0.26 9.69 17.99
N ALA A 78 -0.77 10.46 18.37
CA ALA A 78 -2.12 9.95 18.62
C ALA A 78 -3.05 10.33 17.47
N VAL A 79 -3.93 9.41 17.08
CA VAL A 79 -5.01 9.72 16.13
C VAL A 79 -5.99 10.69 16.79
N SER A 80 -6.39 11.77 16.08
CA SER A 80 -7.40 12.70 16.60
C SER A 80 -8.78 12.01 16.65
N PRO A 81 -9.68 12.42 17.57
CA PRO A 81 -11.02 11.86 17.64
C PRO A 81 -11.81 12.00 16.36
N PHE A 82 -11.67 13.12 15.65
CA PHE A 82 -12.32 13.33 14.36
C PHE A 82 -11.79 12.39 13.26
N ASN A 83 -10.48 12.20 13.19
CA ASN A 83 -9.90 11.23 12.26
C ASN A 83 -10.31 9.79 12.61
N ALA A 84 -10.38 9.44 13.89
CA ALA A 84 -10.87 8.13 14.33
C ALA A 84 -12.33 7.92 13.90
N PHE A 85 -13.18 8.93 14.02
CA PHE A 85 -14.56 8.90 13.55
C PHE A 85 -14.65 8.64 12.03
N LEU A 86 -13.85 9.36 11.21
CA LEU A 86 -13.81 9.15 9.77
C LEU A 86 -13.33 7.73 9.40
N LEU A 87 -12.36 7.20 10.13
CA LEU A 87 -11.87 5.83 9.91
C LEU A 87 -12.92 4.78 10.29
N LEU A 88 -13.65 4.98 11.37
CA LEU A 88 -14.75 4.08 11.77
C LEU A 88 -15.86 4.06 10.73
N GLN A 89 -16.27 5.23 10.23
CA GLN A 89 -17.24 5.30 9.12
C GLN A 89 -16.74 4.57 7.87
N GLY A 90 -15.48 4.76 7.50
CA GLY A 90 -14.87 4.05 6.38
C GLY A 90 -14.84 2.54 6.59
N LEU A 91 -14.61 2.08 7.82
CA LEU A 91 -14.57 0.67 8.17
C LEU A 91 -15.92 -0.03 7.94
N GLU A 92 -17.04 0.67 8.20
CA GLU A 92 -18.40 0.12 8.03
C GLU A 92 -18.68 -0.31 6.58
N THR A 93 -18.08 0.37 5.60
CA THR A 93 -18.27 0.07 4.16
C THR A 93 -17.08 -0.64 3.52
N LEU A 94 -16.07 -1.01 4.30
CA LEU A 94 -14.80 -1.53 3.78
C LEU A 94 -15.01 -2.78 2.91
N SER A 95 -15.82 -3.74 3.34
CA SER A 95 -16.05 -4.99 2.59
C SER A 95 -16.67 -4.73 1.22
N LEU A 96 -17.68 -3.86 1.15
CA LEU A 96 -18.33 -3.46 -0.11
C LEU A 96 -17.37 -2.74 -1.04
N ARG A 97 -16.56 -1.84 -0.50
CA ARG A 97 -15.56 -1.12 -1.28
C ARG A 97 -14.47 -2.04 -1.81
N MET A 98 -13.97 -2.96 -0.97
CA MET A 98 -12.94 -3.89 -1.41
C MET A 98 -13.41 -4.83 -2.52
N GLU A 99 -14.65 -5.28 -2.47
CA GLU A 99 -15.25 -6.07 -3.55
C GLU A 99 -15.29 -5.29 -4.87
N ARG A 100 -15.75 -4.03 -4.85
CA ARG A 100 -15.78 -3.17 -6.04
C ARG A 100 -14.36 -2.83 -6.51
N HIS A 101 -13.45 -2.46 -5.62
CA HIS A 101 -12.06 -2.22 -5.94
C HIS A 101 -11.42 -3.40 -6.67
N TRP A 102 -11.60 -4.59 -6.11
CA TRP A 102 -11.05 -5.79 -6.72
C TRP A 102 -11.67 -6.08 -8.10
N SER A 103 -12.99 -6.04 -8.23
CA SER A 103 -13.65 -6.33 -9.51
C SER A 103 -13.22 -5.37 -10.61
N ASN A 104 -13.12 -4.07 -10.31
CA ASN A 104 -12.62 -3.06 -11.23
C ASN A 104 -11.15 -3.31 -11.60
N ALA A 105 -10.29 -3.57 -10.61
CA ALA A 105 -8.86 -3.81 -10.85
C ALA A 105 -8.61 -5.06 -11.70
N HIS A 106 -9.42 -6.11 -11.52
CA HIS A 106 -9.33 -7.32 -12.33
C HIS A 106 -9.67 -7.04 -13.80
N ALA A 107 -10.78 -6.33 -14.04
CA ALA A 107 -11.18 -5.93 -15.41
C ALA A 107 -10.14 -5.00 -16.07
N VAL A 108 -9.56 -4.07 -15.30
CA VAL A 108 -8.46 -3.21 -15.77
C VAL A 108 -7.22 -4.05 -16.11
N ALA A 109 -6.85 -5.02 -15.28
CA ALA A 109 -5.69 -5.87 -15.52
C ALA A 109 -5.88 -6.72 -16.80
N GLU A 110 -7.08 -7.29 -17.01
CA GLU A 110 -7.40 -8.03 -18.25
C GLU A 110 -7.40 -7.15 -19.50
N PHE A 111 -7.86 -5.91 -19.39
CA PHE A 111 -7.78 -4.93 -20.48
C PHE A 111 -6.34 -4.60 -20.84
N LEU A 112 -5.51 -4.32 -19.83
CA LEU A 112 -4.10 -3.99 -20.01
C LEU A 112 -3.29 -5.17 -20.57
N ASP A 113 -3.54 -6.39 -20.11
CA ASP A 113 -2.82 -7.60 -20.55
C ASP A 113 -3.00 -7.88 -22.05
N LYS A 114 -4.13 -7.42 -22.62
CA LYS A 114 -4.45 -7.56 -24.04
C LYS A 114 -4.10 -6.32 -24.88
N HIS A 115 -3.67 -5.23 -24.23
CA HIS A 115 -3.49 -3.97 -24.95
C HIS A 115 -2.17 -3.91 -25.73
N PRO A 116 -2.15 -3.53 -27.04
CA PRO A 116 -0.97 -3.60 -27.88
C PRO A 116 0.18 -2.69 -27.46
N GLN A 117 -0.09 -1.59 -26.73
CA GLN A 117 0.92 -0.67 -26.21
C GLN A 117 1.45 -1.09 -24.82
N VAL A 118 0.94 -2.17 -24.22
CA VAL A 118 1.42 -2.70 -22.96
C VAL A 118 2.46 -3.80 -23.21
N GLU A 119 3.54 -3.75 -22.45
CA GLU A 119 4.63 -4.72 -22.50
C GLU A 119 4.42 -5.85 -21.48
N SER A 120 4.01 -5.48 -20.28
CA SER A 120 3.76 -6.43 -19.19
C SER A 120 2.81 -5.84 -18.14
N VAL A 121 2.08 -6.72 -17.44
CA VAL A 121 1.19 -6.35 -16.32
C VAL A 121 1.62 -7.09 -15.06
N ASN A 122 1.81 -6.36 -13.97
CA ASN A 122 2.10 -6.93 -12.65
C ASN A 122 0.84 -6.85 -11.79
N TYR A 123 0.07 -7.93 -11.78
CA TYR A 123 -1.13 -8.09 -10.97
C TYR A 123 -1.34 -9.57 -10.62
N ALA A 124 -1.41 -9.88 -9.34
CA ALA A 124 -1.53 -11.27 -8.87
C ALA A 124 -2.90 -11.93 -9.19
N GLY A 125 -3.88 -11.15 -9.62
CA GLY A 125 -5.19 -11.64 -10.06
C GLY A 125 -5.18 -12.26 -11.46
N LEU A 126 -4.21 -11.95 -12.31
CA LEU A 126 -4.06 -12.60 -13.63
C LEU A 126 -3.51 -14.01 -13.46
N THR A 127 -4.07 -14.97 -14.19
CA THR A 127 -3.60 -16.37 -14.16
C THR A 127 -2.20 -16.54 -14.75
N SER A 128 -1.77 -15.61 -15.59
CA SER A 128 -0.39 -15.52 -16.13
C SER A 128 0.63 -15.03 -15.10
N SER A 129 0.19 -14.45 -13.99
CA SER A 129 1.09 -13.93 -12.96
C SER A 129 1.81 -15.06 -12.21
N PRO A 130 3.13 -14.98 -12.01
CA PRO A 130 3.88 -15.97 -11.22
C PRO A 130 3.46 -16.00 -9.74
N TRP A 131 2.68 -15.03 -9.30
CA TRP A 131 2.19 -14.91 -7.93
C TRP A 131 0.75 -15.36 -7.75
N HIS A 132 0.05 -15.75 -8.84
CA HIS A 132 -1.38 -16.06 -8.81
C HIS A 132 -1.74 -17.15 -7.79
N ASP A 133 -1.08 -18.30 -7.83
CA ASP A 133 -1.37 -19.43 -6.94
C ASP A 133 -1.11 -19.07 -5.47
N ARG A 134 -0.04 -18.33 -5.22
CA ARG A 134 0.28 -17.85 -3.88
C ARG A 134 -0.78 -16.88 -3.37
N ALA A 135 -1.19 -15.92 -4.20
CA ALA A 135 -2.24 -14.98 -3.87
C ALA A 135 -3.59 -15.68 -3.64
N LYS A 136 -3.95 -16.65 -4.50
CA LYS A 136 -5.15 -17.48 -4.31
C LYS A 136 -5.12 -18.22 -2.97
N LYS A 137 -3.98 -18.79 -2.59
CA LYS A 137 -3.80 -19.46 -1.29
C LYS A 137 -4.03 -18.50 -0.11
N TYR A 138 -3.43 -17.32 -0.14
CA TYR A 138 -3.48 -16.40 1.01
C TYR A 138 -4.77 -15.59 1.09
N PHE A 139 -5.37 -15.23 -0.04
CA PHE A 139 -6.62 -14.46 -0.07
C PHE A 139 -7.87 -15.34 -0.14
N GLY A 140 -7.72 -16.66 -0.25
CA GLY A 140 -8.86 -17.60 -0.31
C GLY A 140 -9.78 -17.36 -1.51
N GLY A 141 -9.29 -16.79 -2.60
CA GLY A 141 -10.07 -16.50 -3.80
C GLY A 141 -11.05 -15.33 -3.66
N ARG A 142 -11.02 -14.59 -2.56
CA ARG A 142 -11.95 -13.47 -2.28
C ARG A 142 -11.59 -12.14 -2.95
N GLY A 143 -10.50 -12.11 -3.70
CA GLY A 143 -9.99 -10.93 -4.41
C GLY A 143 -8.48 -10.85 -4.37
N TYR A 144 -7.90 -9.95 -5.17
CA TYR A 144 -6.44 -9.83 -5.35
C TYR A 144 -5.95 -8.40 -5.14
N GLY A 145 -6.75 -7.55 -4.48
CA GLY A 145 -6.45 -6.14 -4.26
C GLY A 145 -6.76 -5.26 -5.47
N SER A 146 -6.49 -3.97 -5.34
CA SER A 146 -6.81 -2.95 -6.36
C SER A 146 -5.59 -2.16 -6.84
N VAL A 147 -4.40 -2.52 -6.41
CA VAL A 147 -3.16 -1.90 -6.87
C VAL A 147 -2.52 -2.83 -7.88
N LEU A 148 -2.24 -2.31 -9.05
CA LEU A 148 -1.54 -3.00 -10.12
C LEU A 148 -0.51 -2.07 -10.77
N ALA A 149 0.41 -2.64 -11.50
CA ALA A 149 1.37 -1.89 -12.29
C ALA A 149 1.51 -2.53 -13.67
N PHE A 150 1.85 -1.72 -14.68
CA PHE A 150 2.16 -2.21 -16.02
C PHE A 150 3.30 -1.41 -16.62
N ASN A 151 4.00 -1.99 -17.56
CA ASN A 151 5.00 -1.31 -18.37
C ASN A 151 4.38 -0.93 -19.73
N ILE A 152 4.40 0.37 -20.05
CA ILE A 152 4.00 0.87 -21.36
C ILE A 152 5.19 0.82 -22.32
N LYS A 153 4.94 0.39 -23.58
CA LYS A 153 5.93 0.46 -24.66
C LYS A 153 6.25 1.91 -24.99
N GLY A 154 7.51 2.21 -25.29
CA GLY A 154 7.99 3.58 -25.49
C GLY A 154 8.60 4.23 -24.25
N GLY A 155 8.69 3.49 -23.14
CA GLY A 155 9.46 3.87 -21.96
C GLY A 155 8.92 5.10 -21.22
N ARG A 156 9.84 5.92 -20.71
CA ARG A 156 9.52 7.05 -19.84
C ARG A 156 8.60 8.08 -20.50
N GLU A 157 8.91 8.47 -21.73
CA GLU A 157 8.15 9.51 -22.44
C GLU A 157 6.71 9.07 -22.73
N ALA A 158 6.53 7.80 -23.14
CA ALA A 158 5.19 7.24 -23.35
C ALA A 158 4.40 7.18 -22.03
N GLY A 159 5.05 6.84 -20.92
CA GLY A 159 4.43 6.84 -19.59
C GLY A 159 4.00 8.24 -19.14
N GLU A 160 4.83 9.25 -19.36
CA GLU A 160 4.50 10.66 -19.07
C GLU A 160 3.29 11.14 -19.88
N LYS A 161 3.28 10.88 -21.18
CA LYS A 161 2.15 11.22 -22.07
C LYS A 161 0.89 10.46 -21.69
N PHE A 162 1.00 9.18 -21.35
CA PHE A 162 -0.12 8.37 -20.89
C PHE A 162 -0.76 8.99 -19.64
N VAL A 163 0.02 9.30 -18.61
CA VAL A 163 -0.48 9.89 -17.37
C VAL A 163 -1.09 11.27 -17.62
N ALA A 164 -0.47 12.10 -18.47
CA ALA A 164 -0.98 13.42 -18.82
C ALA A 164 -2.29 13.39 -19.64
N GLY A 165 -2.54 12.30 -20.37
CA GLY A 165 -3.76 12.12 -21.17
C GLY A 165 -4.98 11.68 -20.37
N LEU A 166 -4.81 11.23 -19.12
CA LEU A 166 -5.92 10.79 -18.27
C LEU A 166 -6.71 11.99 -17.73
N GLN A 167 -8.02 11.80 -17.58
CA GLN A 167 -8.95 12.83 -17.09
C GLN A 167 -9.69 12.41 -15.81
N LEU A 168 -9.97 11.12 -15.65
CA LEU A 168 -10.65 10.55 -14.48
C LEU A 168 -9.64 10.21 -13.37
N HIS A 169 -8.52 9.55 -13.72
CA HIS A 169 -7.50 9.18 -12.74
C HIS A 169 -6.80 10.40 -12.16
N SER A 170 -6.76 10.50 -10.85
CA SER A 170 -5.98 11.54 -10.16
C SER A 170 -4.50 11.19 -10.15
N HIS A 171 -3.64 12.12 -10.58
CA HIS A 171 -2.17 11.96 -10.52
C HIS A 171 -1.68 12.21 -9.09
N VAL A 172 -1.80 11.21 -8.22
CA VAL A 172 -1.47 11.27 -6.79
C VAL A 172 -0.76 9.99 -6.34
N ALA A 173 0.35 10.16 -5.65
CA ALA A 173 1.14 9.06 -5.07
C ALA A 173 0.47 8.50 -3.78
N ASN A 174 -0.73 7.98 -3.90
CA ASN A 174 -1.45 7.30 -2.83
C ASN A 174 -2.03 5.98 -3.33
N ILE A 175 -2.66 5.20 -2.45
CA ILE A 175 -3.40 3.97 -2.75
C ILE A 175 -4.63 3.87 -1.84
N GLY A 176 -5.64 3.14 -2.29
CA GLY A 176 -6.80 2.82 -1.46
C GLY A 176 -7.81 3.95 -1.30
N ASP A 177 -7.77 4.94 -2.18
CA ASP A 177 -8.81 5.95 -2.32
C ASP A 177 -9.99 5.36 -3.12
N VAL A 178 -11.20 5.85 -2.85
CA VAL A 178 -12.41 5.53 -3.66
C VAL A 178 -12.26 6.00 -5.10
N ARG A 179 -11.40 6.98 -5.36
CA ARG A 179 -11.03 7.45 -6.69
C ARG A 179 -9.87 6.65 -7.26
N SER A 180 -9.88 6.47 -8.56
CA SER A 180 -8.76 5.90 -9.30
C SER A 180 -7.56 6.85 -9.29
N LEU A 181 -6.38 6.32 -8.92
CA LEU A 181 -5.14 7.07 -8.83
C LEU A 181 -4.09 6.47 -9.76
N VAL A 182 -3.23 7.32 -10.28
CA VAL A 182 -2.14 6.94 -11.18
C VAL A 182 -0.85 7.65 -10.80
N ILE A 183 0.26 6.96 -10.94
CA ILE A 183 1.60 7.56 -10.98
C ILE A 183 2.48 6.83 -11.98
N GLN A 184 3.49 7.56 -12.49
CA GLN A 184 4.68 6.97 -13.07
C GLN A 184 5.80 7.03 -12.04
N PRO A 185 6.21 5.93 -11.41
CA PRO A 185 7.17 5.95 -10.31
C PRO A 185 8.52 6.59 -10.65
N SER A 186 9.02 6.40 -11.87
CA SER A 186 10.30 6.94 -12.31
C SER A 186 10.36 8.48 -12.35
N THR A 187 9.19 9.15 -12.49
CA THR A 187 9.09 10.61 -12.54
C THR A 187 8.52 11.23 -11.26
N THR A 188 8.05 10.40 -10.34
CA THR A 188 7.40 10.82 -9.09
C THR A 188 8.11 10.27 -7.85
N THR A 189 7.69 9.12 -7.35
CA THR A 189 8.15 8.56 -6.06
C THR A 189 9.60 8.11 -6.06
N HIS A 190 10.22 7.88 -7.21
CA HIS A 190 11.61 7.44 -7.37
C HIS A 190 12.43 8.42 -8.21
N SER A 191 11.95 9.66 -8.40
CA SER A 191 12.61 10.67 -9.24
C SER A 191 14.00 11.09 -8.74
N GLN A 192 14.28 10.93 -7.46
CA GLN A 192 15.58 11.22 -6.85
C GLN A 192 16.64 10.12 -7.07
N LEU A 193 16.25 8.95 -7.57
CA LEU A 193 17.17 7.86 -7.86
C LEU A 193 17.74 7.99 -9.28
N THR A 194 19.00 7.52 -9.47
CA THR A 194 19.56 7.36 -10.82
C THR A 194 18.79 6.31 -11.62
N ALA A 195 18.98 6.27 -12.94
CA ALA A 195 18.32 5.27 -13.79
C ALA A 195 18.67 3.84 -13.38
N GLU A 196 19.94 3.59 -13.02
CA GLU A 196 20.42 2.30 -12.56
C GLU A 196 19.79 1.90 -11.22
N GLU A 197 19.68 2.84 -10.27
CA GLU A 197 19.04 2.62 -8.98
C GLU A 197 17.53 2.38 -9.12
N GLN A 198 16.86 3.09 -10.05
CA GLN A 198 15.46 2.85 -10.36
C GLN A 198 15.24 1.41 -10.85
N VAL A 199 16.04 0.97 -11.83
CA VAL A 199 15.96 -0.40 -12.36
C VAL A 199 16.28 -1.44 -11.27
N ALA A 200 17.31 -1.22 -10.46
CA ALA A 200 17.67 -2.09 -9.35
C ALA A 200 16.55 -2.21 -8.29
N SER A 201 15.73 -1.15 -8.11
CA SER A 201 14.55 -1.16 -7.24
C SER A 201 13.28 -1.70 -7.93
N GLY A 202 13.37 -2.15 -9.18
CA GLY A 202 12.24 -2.70 -9.95
C GLY A 202 11.39 -1.64 -10.66
N VAL A 203 11.87 -0.40 -10.75
CA VAL A 203 11.18 0.69 -11.44
C VAL A 203 11.75 0.85 -12.85
N ASN A 204 11.11 0.20 -13.81
CA ASN A 204 11.41 0.41 -15.23
C ASN A 204 10.95 1.79 -15.70
N PRO A 205 11.59 2.40 -16.74
CA PRO A 205 11.23 3.71 -17.24
C PRO A 205 9.76 3.87 -17.64
N GLY A 206 9.17 2.83 -18.24
CA GLY A 206 7.76 2.80 -18.67
C GLY A 206 6.78 2.29 -17.63
N LEU A 207 7.21 2.10 -16.37
CA LEU A 207 6.34 1.58 -15.33
C LEU A 207 5.29 2.62 -14.93
N VAL A 208 4.02 2.22 -15.01
CA VAL A 208 2.86 2.98 -14.51
C VAL A 208 2.18 2.17 -13.41
N ARG A 209 1.87 2.79 -12.28
CA ARG A 209 1.13 2.18 -11.17
C ARG A 209 -0.26 2.78 -11.09
N LEU A 210 -1.26 1.92 -11.02
CA LEU A 210 -2.66 2.27 -10.80
C LEU A 210 -3.11 1.81 -9.41
N SER A 211 -3.89 2.64 -8.73
CA SER A 211 -4.74 2.24 -7.61
C SER A 211 -6.18 2.44 -8.06
N VAL A 212 -6.82 1.35 -8.45
CA VAL A 212 -8.13 1.37 -9.10
C VAL A 212 -9.22 1.67 -8.08
N GLY A 213 -10.07 2.65 -8.39
CA GLY A 213 -11.15 3.14 -7.54
C GLY A 213 -12.48 2.41 -7.74
N LEU A 214 -13.56 3.09 -7.32
CA LEU A 214 -14.93 2.54 -7.29
C LEU A 214 -15.80 3.04 -8.45
N GLU A 215 -15.27 3.87 -9.31
CA GLU A 215 -15.98 4.46 -10.44
C GLU A 215 -16.57 3.36 -11.35
N SER A 216 -17.43 3.73 -12.27
CA SER A 216 -17.90 2.81 -13.31
C SER A 216 -16.71 2.21 -14.07
N ILE A 217 -16.69 0.90 -14.23
CA ILE A 217 -15.60 0.24 -14.97
C ILE A 217 -15.51 0.76 -16.41
N ASN A 218 -16.62 1.08 -17.03
CA ASN A 218 -16.64 1.63 -18.40
C ASN A 218 -15.92 2.98 -18.45
N ASP A 219 -16.10 3.83 -17.45
CA ASP A 219 -15.47 5.15 -17.38
C ASP A 219 -13.96 5.01 -17.10
N ILE A 220 -13.56 4.08 -16.22
CA ILE A 220 -12.15 3.75 -15.97
C ILE A 220 -11.47 3.29 -17.26
N LEU A 221 -12.08 2.35 -18.01
CA LEU A 221 -11.50 1.85 -19.25
C LEU A 221 -11.47 2.90 -20.35
N ALA A 222 -12.49 3.75 -20.43
CA ALA A 222 -12.53 4.87 -21.38
C ALA A 222 -11.40 5.87 -21.10
N ASP A 223 -11.17 6.18 -19.83
CA ASP A 223 -10.08 7.08 -19.42
C ASP A 223 -8.69 6.49 -19.73
N LEU A 224 -8.48 5.20 -19.45
CA LEU A 224 -7.23 4.52 -19.84
C LEU A 224 -7.01 4.56 -21.36
N ALA A 225 -8.07 4.46 -22.16
CA ALA A 225 -7.97 4.58 -23.62
C ALA A 225 -7.54 5.98 -24.06
N LEU A 226 -7.96 7.06 -23.35
CA LEU A 226 -7.46 8.42 -23.58
C LEU A 226 -5.94 8.51 -23.30
N GLY A 227 -5.48 7.94 -22.19
CA GLY A 227 -4.07 7.88 -21.87
C GLY A 227 -3.25 7.17 -22.96
N PHE A 228 -3.71 6.01 -23.44
CA PHE A 228 -3.05 5.30 -24.55
C PHE A 228 -3.08 6.06 -25.88
N ALA A 229 -4.14 6.82 -26.15
CA ALA A 229 -4.20 7.67 -27.34
C ALA A 229 -3.17 8.82 -27.27
N ALA A 230 -2.93 9.39 -26.10
CA ALA A 230 -1.95 10.44 -25.89
C ALA A 230 -0.49 9.92 -25.94
N ALA A 231 -0.27 8.65 -25.63
CA ALA A 231 1.05 8.01 -25.60
C ALA A 231 1.57 7.51 -26.97
N LYS A 232 0.82 7.74 -28.05
CA LYS A 232 1.21 7.38 -29.41
C LYS A 232 2.33 8.28 -29.97
#